data_dad318b19a6f27270b7d5cdd7be7d097
#
_entry.id   dad318b19a6f27270b7d5cdd7be7d097
#
_cell.length_a   1.000
_cell.length_b   1.000
_cell.length_c   1.000
_cell.angle_alpha   90.00
_cell.angle_beta   90.00
_cell.angle_gamma   90.00
#
_symmetry.space_group_name_H-M   'P 1'
#
loop_
_entity.id
_entity.type
_entity.pdbx_description
1 polymer ?
#
loop_
_entity_poly.entity_id
_entity_poly.type
_entity_poly.pdbx_seq_one_letter_code
_entity_poly.pdbx_strand_id
1 'polypeptide(L)'
;STALKEAQATGYPREKMYGVWWSGAEPDVRDVGQGAKGYNAVTLQHGADKNAPIVKEILEKLHGKGQGTGPKEEVGEVLYLRGVVSAAMGVEGIRAAQERFGKGKVMTGEQVRWGLENLNLTQAKLDALGFKGVLRGPISTSCADHVGAGAARIHTWDGSKWVFSSDW
;
A
#
# COMPACT_ATOMS: atom_id res chain seq x y z
N SER A 1 2.46 16.31 -9.30
CA SER A 1 2.89 17.60 -8.71
C SER A 1 2.47 18.82 -9.54
N THR A 2 2.44 18.79 -10.90
CA THR A 2 2.12 19.97 -11.74
C THR A 2 0.79 20.62 -11.38
N ALA A 3 -0.31 19.86 -11.31
CA ALA A 3 -1.63 20.40 -10.95
C ALA A 3 -1.64 21.09 -9.57
N LEU A 4 -0.88 20.61 -8.62
CA LEU A 4 -0.77 21.26 -7.30
C LEU A 4 0.04 22.55 -7.35
N LYS A 5 1.09 22.63 -8.17
CA LYS A 5 1.87 23.85 -8.38
C LYS A 5 1.00 24.93 -9.05
N GLU A 6 0.23 24.57 -10.06
CA GLU A 6 -0.71 25.47 -10.71
C GLU A 6 -1.82 25.92 -9.77
N ALA A 7 -2.37 25.00 -8.98
CA ALA A 7 -3.36 25.34 -7.97
C ALA A 7 -2.79 26.32 -6.91
N GLN A 8 -1.52 26.15 -6.54
CA GLN A 8 -0.83 27.09 -5.65
C GLN A 8 -0.68 28.46 -6.30
N ALA A 9 -0.22 28.51 -7.56
CA ALA A 9 0.01 29.75 -8.28
C ALA A 9 -1.28 30.55 -8.51
N THR A 10 -2.39 29.86 -8.73
CA THR A 10 -3.71 30.49 -8.96
C THR A 10 -4.53 30.71 -7.69
N GLY A 11 -4.03 30.31 -6.52
CA GLY A 11 -4.77 30.39 -5.27
C GLY A 11 -5.95 29.42 -5.15
N TYR A 12 -6.01 28.39 -6.01
CA TYR A 12 -7.10 27.40 -5.91
C TYR A 12 -7.00 26.59 -4.60
N PRO A 13 -8.11 26.43 -3.84
CA PRO A 13 -8.09 25.73 -2.56
C PRO A 13 -7.72 24.25 -2.70
N ARG A 14 -6.63 23.81 -2.04
CA ARG A 14 -6.17 22.41 -2.09
C ARG A 14 -7.14 21.45 -1.44
N GLU A 15 -7.87 21.88 -0.42
CA GLU A 15 -8.91 21.10 0.26
C GLU A 15 -10.09 20.73 -0.64
N LYS A 16 -10.25 21.37 -1.79
CA LYS A 16 -11.21 21.01 -2.84
C LYS A 16 -10.66 20.07 -3.90
N MET A 17 -9.37 19.71 -3.80
CA MET A 17 -8.72 18.80 -4.75
C MET A 17 -8.73 17.38 -4.18
N TYR A 18 -9.24 16.45 -4.97
CA TYR A 18 -9.26 15.03 -4.66
C TYR A 18 -8.58 14.25 -5.76
N GLY A 19 -7.45 13.66 -5.44
CA GLY A 19 -6.70 12.81 -6.34
C GLY A 19 -7.13 11.36 -6.27
N VAL A 20 -6.99 10.66 -7.39
CA VAL A 20 -7.06 9.20 -7.42
C VAL A 20 -5.85 8.61 -6.70
N TRP A 21 -5.91 7.33 -6.35
CA TRP A 21 -4.84 6.66 -5.60
C TRP A 21 -3.43 6.74 -6.26
N TRP A 22 -3.36 6.95 -7.59
CA TRP A 22 -2.10 7.17 -8.32
C TRP A 22 -1.43 8.51 -8.02
N SER A 23 -2.16 9.48 -7.53
CA SER A 23 -1.66 10.83 -7.21
C SER A 23 -1.66 11.12 -5.70
N GLY A 24 -1.66 10.09 -4.88
CA GLY A 24 -1.70 10.16 -3.42
C GLY A 24 -0.44 9.59 -2.76
N ALA A 25 0.74 9.90 -3.29
CA ALA A 25 1.99 9.46 -2.73
C ALA A 25 2.91 10.65 -2.39
N GLU A 26 3.96 10.41 -1.62
CA GLU A 26 4.91 11.44 -1.20
C GLU A 26 5.56 12.19 -2.37
N PRO A 27 5.98 11.53 -3.48
CA PRO A 27 6.53 12.23 -4.63
C PRO A 27 5.57 13.21 -5.31
N ASP A 28 4.26 13.02 -5.16
CA ASP A 28 3.25 13.91 -5.77
C ASP A 28 3.19 15.27 -5.07
N VAL A 29 3.52 15.32 -3.79
CA VAL A 29 3.35 16.48 -2.91
C VAL A 29 4.66 17.05 -2.37
N ARG A 30 5.73 16.25 -2.31
CA ARG A 30 7.03 16.61 -1.71
C ARG A 30 7.60 17.90 -2.31
N ASP A 31 7.63 18.03 -3.63
CA ASP A 31 8.16 19.20 -4.33
C ASP A 31 7.32 20.47 -4.16
N VAL A 32 6.08 20.32 -3.76
CA VAL A 32 5.15 21.45 -3.51
C VAL A 32 5.14 21.83 -2.03
N GLY A 33 5.47 20.88 -1.16
CA GLY A 33 5.61 21.07 0.28
C GLY A 33 4.35 21.66 0.91
N GLN A 34 4.50 22.78 1.58
CA GLN A 34 3.39 23.51 2.22
C GLN A 34 2.31 23.98 1.22
N GLY A 35 2.68 24.21 -0.04
CA GLY A 35 1.74 24.58 -1.09
C GLY A 35 0.72 23.48 -1.44
N ALA A 36 1.03 22.22 -1.10
CA ALA A 36 0.12 21.08 -1.25
C ALA A 36 -0.77 20.83 -0.03
N LYS A 37 -0.58 21.57 1.08
CA LYS A 37 -1.34 21.37 2.32
C LYS A 37 -2.84 21.44 2.05
N GLY A 38 -3.59 20.45 2.55
CA GLY A 38 -5.02 20.32 2.35
C GLY A 38 -5.40 19.45 1.15
N TYR A 39 -4.46 19.06 0.27
CA TYR A 39 -4.73 18.16 -0.83
C TYR A 39 -5.14 16.78 -0.32
N ASN A 40 -6.21 16.24 -0.92
CA ASN A 40 -6.79 14.96 -0.58
C ASN A 40 -6.50 13.93 -1.66
N ALA A 41 -6.34 12.66 -1.29
CA ALA A 41 -6.26 11.57 -2.24
C ALA A 41 -6.89 10.29 -1.68
N VAL A 42 -7.34 9.42 -2.57
CA VAL A 42 -7.80 8.08 -2.21
C VAL A 42 -6.60 7.17 -1.91
N THR A 43 -6.69 6.37 -0.88
CA THR A 43 -5.70 5.32 -0.60
C THR A 43 -6.37 3.98 -0.27
N LEU A 44 -5.75 2.90 -0.71
CA LEU A 44 -6.19 1.53 -0.47
C LEU A 44 -5.42 0.86 0.67
N GLN A 45 -4.34 1.47 1.12
CA GLN A 45 -3.51 1.04 2.25
C GLN A 45 -3.01 2.25 3.04
N HIS A 46 -2.55 1.98 4.26
CA HIS A 46 -1.85 3.00 5.04
C HIS A 46 -0.49 3.31 4.41
N GLY A 47 -0.19 4.58 4.21
CA GLY A 47 1.15 5.04 3.82
C GLY A 47 1.90 5.70 4.97
N ALA A 48 3.21 5.79 4.84
CA ALA A 48 4.09 6.56 5.72
C ALA A 48 4.01 6.24 7.22
N ASP A 49 3.61 5.03 7.61
CA ASP A 49 3.63 4.59 9.01
C ASP A 49 4.87 3.74 9.29
N LYS A 50 5.93 4.38 9.75
CA LYS A 50 7.16 3.69 10.19
C LYS A 50 6.96 2.82 11.44
N ASN A 51 5.81 2.90 12.09
CA ASN A 51 5.47 2.08 13.25
C ASN A 51 4.71 0.81 12.87
N ALA A 52 4.26 0.67 11.65
CA ALA A 52 3.62 -0.55 11.17
C ALA A 52 4.54 -1.76 11.36
N PRO A 53 4.05 -2.93 11.83
CA PRO A 53 4.88 -4.09 12.12
C PRO A 53 5.74 -4.51 10.93
N ILE A 54 5.18 -4.57 9.72
CA ILE A 54 5.92 -4.94 8.51
C ILE A 54 7.05 -3.93 8.19
N VAL A 55 6.84 -2.64 8.44
CA VAL A 55 7.85 -1.60 8.22
C VAL A 55 9.01 -1.76 9.20
N LYS A 56 8.71 -2.00 10.48
CA LYS A 56 9.74 -2.30 11.49
C LYS A 56 10.56 -3.52 11.11
N GLU A 57 9.92 -4.60 10.69
CA GLU A 57 10.62 -5.82 10.26
C GLU A 57 11.55 -5.57 9.06
N ILE A 58 11.10 -4.81 8.07
CA ILE A 58 11.93 -4.45 6.92
C ILE A 58 13.14 -3.62 7.35
N LEU A 59 12.92 -2.61 8.20
CA LEU A 59 14.00 -1.76 8.71
C LEU A 59 15.04 -2.55 9.52
N GLU A 60 14.58 -3.47 10.36
CA GLU A 60 15.45 -4.26 11.24
C GLU A 60 16.12 -5.43 10.51
N LYS A 61 15.32 -6.21 9.77
CA LYS A 61 15.78 -7.49 9.21
C LYS A 61 16.48 -7.34 7.85
N LEU A 62 16.16 -6.32 7.07
CA LEU A 62 16.80 -6.06 5.78
C LEU A 62 17.78 -4.91 5.85
N HIS A 63 17.33 -3.70 6.13
CA HIS A 63 18.20 -2.53 6.18
C HIS A 63 19.23 -2.61 7.31
N GLY A 64 18.82 -3.09 8.48
CA GLY A 64 19.75 -3.30 9.62
C GLY A 64 20.85 -4.32 9.34
N LYS A 65 20.68 -5.20 8.35
CA LYS A 65 21.68 -6.19 7.91
C LYS A 65 22.38 -5.79 6.60
N GLY A 66 22.18 -4.58 6.11
CA GLY A 66 22.77 -4.12 4.85
C GLY A 66 22.21 -4.80 3.59
N GLN A 67 21.04 -5.41 3.68
CA GLN A 67 20.38 -6.10 2.56
C GLN A 67 19.34 -5.24 1.85
N GLY A 68 19.02 -4.06 2.38
CA GLY A 68 18.15 -3.09 1.72
C GLY A 68 18.89 -2.33 0.63
N THR A 69 18.28 -2.17 -0.55
CA THR A 69 18.91 -1.52 -1.71
C THR A 69 18.36 -0.12 -2.00
N GLY A 70 17.23 0.26 -1.45
CA GLY A 70 16.61 1.59 -1.61
C GLY A 70 16.92 2.55 -0.46
N PRO A 71 16.52 3.81 -0.59
CA PRO A 71 16.64 4.80 0.48
C PRO A 71 15.86 4.35 1.72
N LYS A 72 16.56 4.27 2.85
CA LYS A 72 15.97 3.81 4.11
C LYS A 72 14.84 4.73 4.60
N GLU A 73 14.93 5.99 4.29
CA GLU A 73 13.93 7.02 4.64
C GLU A 73 12.60 6.84 3.93
N GLU A 74 12.59 6.21 2.76
CA GLU A 74 11.40 5.93 1.97
C GLU A 74 10.66 4.65 2.41
N VAL A 75 11.28 3.85 3.27
CA VAL A 75 10.63 2.62 3.79
C VAL A 75 9.41 3.01 4.61
N GLY A 76 8.25 2.53 4.19
CA GLY A 76 6.95 2.83 4.77
C GLY A 76 6.18 3.96 4.06
N GLU A 77 6.76 4.62 3.06
CA GLU A 77 6.02 5.54 2.20
C GLU A 77 4.94 4.79 1.37
N VAL A 78 3.98 5.53 0.84
CA VAL A 78 2.82 4.96 0.12
C VAL A 78 3.25 4.03 -1.02
N LEU A 79 4.19 4.46 -1.89
CA LEU A 79 4.63 3.64 -3.02
C LEU A 79 5.43 2.42 -2.56
N TYR A 80 6.26 2.57 -1.52
CA TYR A 80 7.00 1.46 -0.93
C TYR A 80 6.05 0.38 -0.39
N LEU A 81 5.09 0.77 0.43
CA LEU A 81 4.10 -0.15 0.99
C LEU A 81 3.22 -0.79 -0.10
N ARG A 82 2.91 -0.08 -1.16
CA ARG A 82 2.20 -0.64 -2.32
C ARG A 82 2.98 -1.80 -2.96
N GLY A 83 4.29 -1.63 -3.13
CA GLY A 83 5.17 -2.69 -3.60
C GLY A 83 5.22 -3.88 -2.64
N VAL A 84 5.34 -3.64 -1.34
CA VAL A 84 5.34 -4.68 -0.29
C VAL A 84 4.02 -5.46 -0.29
N VAL A 85 2.88 -4.77 -0.37
CA VAL A 85 1.55 -5.41 -0.44
C VAL A 85 1.44 -6.27 -1.70
N SER A 86 1.83 -5.75 -2.86
CA SER A 86 1.79 -6.51 -4.12
C SER A 86 2.64 -7.78 -4.05
N ALA A 87 3.86 -7.68 -3.52
CA ALA A 87 4.73 -8.84 -3.32
C ALA A 87 4.12 -9.86 -2.35
N ALA A 88 3.54 -9.39 -1.23
CA ALA A 88 2.88 -10.25 -0.26
C ALA A 88 1.69 -11.01 -0.86
N MET A 89 0.86 -10.34 -1.66
CA MET A 89 -0.25 -11.00 -2.36
C MET A 89 0.25 -12.09 -3.32
N GLY A 90 1.33 -11.81 -4.06
CA GLY A 90 1.98 -12.82 -4.91
C GLY A 90 2.46 -14.04 -4.12
N VAL A 91 3.14 -13.82 -2.99
CA VAL A 91 3.61 -14.90 -2.10
C VAL A 91 2.44 -15.70 -1.52
N GLU A 92 1.37 -15.05 -1.08
CA GLU A 92 0.19 -15.74 -0.54
C GLU A 92 -0.54 -16.54 -1.62
N GLY A 93 -0.58 -16.05 -2.87
CA GLY A 93 -1.08 -16.83 -4.02
C GLY A 93 -0.25 -18.10 -4.27
N ILE A 94 1.08 -17.98 -4.23
CA ILE A 94 1.96 -19.15 -4.35
C ILE A 94 1.74 -20.13 -3.18
N ARG A 95 1.59 -19.64 -1.95
CA ARG A 95 1.30 -20.47 -0.77
C ARG A 95 -0.02 -21.23 -0.93
N ALA A 96 -1.08 -20.54 -1.35
CA ALA A 96 -2.37 -21.17 -1.63
C ALA A 96 -2.26 -22.26 -2.70
N ALA A 97 -1.51 -21.99 -3.78
CA ALA A 97 -1.21 -22.99 -4.80
C ALA A 97 -0.43 -24.19 -4.24
N GLN A 98 0.59 -23.95 -3.43
CA GLN A 98 1.36 -25.04 -2.80
C GLN A 98 0.53 -25.85 -1.81
N GLU A 99 -0.37 -25.27 -1.08
CA GLU A 99 -1.30 -26.00 -0.21
C GLU A 99 -2.19 -26.95 -1.03
N ARG A 100 -2.60 -26.55 -2.21
CA ARG A 100 -3.47 -27.31 -3.11
C ARG A 100 -2.72 -28.38 -3.91
N PHE A 101 -1.57 -28.04 -4.48
CA PHE A 101 -0.87 -28.84 -5.49
C PHE A 101 0.41 -29.50 -4.97
N GLY A 102 0.84 -29.18 -3.75
CA GLY A 102 1.98 -29.82 -3.08
C GLY A 102 2.97 -28.80 -2.51
N LYS A 103 3.13 -28.85 -1.19
CA LYS A 103 4.07 -27.99 -0.44
C LYS A 103 5.51 -28.20 -0.90
N GLY A 104 6.28 -27.12 -0.98
CA GLY A 104 7.69 -27.12 -1.35
C GLY A 104 7.96 -27.36 -2.84
N LYS A 105 6.93 -27.55 -3.67
CA LYS A 105 7.10 -27.70 -5.13
C LYS A 105 7.14 -26.33 -5.81
N VAL A 106 7.86 -26.27 -6.92
CA VAL A 106 7.77 -25.15 -7.86
C VAL A 106 6.40 -25.19 -8.52
N MET A 107 5.69 -24.06 -8.52
CA MET A 107 4.37 -23.95 -9.11
C MET A 107 4.46 -23.48 -10.57
N THR A 108 3.61 -24.04 -11.44
CA THR A 108 3.40 -23.50 -12.78
C THR A 108 2.64 -22.18 -12.73
N GLY A 109 2.67 -21.38 -13.80
CA GLY A 109 1.90 -20.14 -13.90
C GLY A 109 0.39 -20.35 -13.69
N GLU A 110 -0.16 -21.45 -14.23
CA GLU A 110 -1.57 -21.80 -14.04
C GLU A 110 -1.91 -22.13 -12.59
N GLN A 111 -1.01 -22.80 -11.88
CA GLN A 111 -1.18 -23.10 -10.45
C GLN A 111 -1.09 -21.84 -9.61
N VAL A 112 -0.16 -20.93 -9.93
CA VAL A 112 -0.05 -19.61 -9.26
C VAL A 112 -1.31 -18.78 -9.53
N ARG A 113 -1.79 -18.76 -10.77
CA ARG A 113 -3.05 -18.10 -11.12
C ARG A 113 -4.20 -18.63 -10.27
N TRP A 114 -4.34 -19.97 -10.19
CA TRP A 114 -5.33 -20.59 -9.31
C TRP A 114 -5.20 -20.09 -7.87
N GLY A 115 -3.98 -20.04 -7.34
CA GLY A 115 -3.73 -19.54 -5.98
C GLY A 115 -4.15 -18.10 -5.78
N LEU A 116 -3.85 -17.22 -6.76
CA LEU A 116 -4.27 -15.82 -6.74
C LEU A 116 -5.79 -15.64 -6.85
N GLU A 117 -6.47 -16.51 -7.61
CA GLU A 117 -7.93 -16.51 -7.75
C GLU A 117 -8.66 -17.21 -6.58
N ASN A 118 -7.92 -17.73 -5.59
CA ASN A 118 -8.47 -18.39 -4.41
C ASN A 118 -7.86 -17.84 -3.10
N LEU A 119 -7.44 -16.58 -3.09
CA LEU A 119 -6.99 -15.94 -1.86
C LEU A 119 -8.16 -15.78 -0.89
N ASN A 120 -7.87 -16.07 0.37
CA ASN A 120 -8.77 -15.79 1.48
C ASN A 120 -7.92 -15.34 2.68
N LEU A 121 -7.66 -14.05 2.75
CA LEU A 121 -6.84 -13.42 3.78
C LEU A 121 -7.75 -12.71 4.77
N THR A 122 -8.02 -13.37 5.89
CA THR A 122 -8.75 -12.75 7.00
C THR A 122 -7.96 -11.62 7.62
N GLN A 123 -8.60 -10.71 8.36
CA GLN A 123 -7.89 -9.65 9.09
C GLN A 123 -6.81 -10.24 10.01
N ALA A 124 -7.10 -11.31 10.73
CA ALA A 124 -6.14 -11.97 11.60
C ALA A 124 -4.90 -12.48 10.85
N LYS A 125 -5.08 -13.00 9.62
CA LYS A 125 -3.96 -13.43 8.78
C LYS A 125 -3.14 -12.24 8.27
N LEU A 126 -3.79 -11.15 7.85
CA LEU A 126 -3.11 -9.91 7.46
C LEU A 126 -2.30 -9.33 8.64
N ASP A 127 -2.87 -9.30 9.83
CA ASP A 127 -2.19 -8.83 11.03
C ASP A 127 -0.96 -9.70 11.37
N ALA A 128 -1.07 -11.03 11.24
CA ALA A 128 0.03 -11.96 11.43
C ALA A 128 1.15 -11.81 10.38
N LEU A 129 0.83 -11.35 9.17
CA LEU A 129 1.79 -10.99 8.12
C LEU A 129 2.44 -9.61 8.33
N GLY A 130 2.10 -8.91 9.43
CA GLY A 130 2.64 -7.59 9.73
C GLY A 130 1.87 -6.41 9.14
N PHE A 131 0.72 -6.65 8.51
CA PHE A 131 -0.10 -5.60 7.89
C PHE A 131 -1.15 -4.98 8.82
N LYS A 132 -1.04 -5.21 10.13
CA LYS A 132 -1.91 -4.56 11.10
C LYS A 132 -1.85 -3.03 10.95
N GLY A 133 -3.00 -2.40 10.76
CA GLY A 133 -3.12 -0.95 10.52
C GLY A 133 -2.76 -0.51 9.09
N VAL A 134 -2.15 -1.37 8.28
CA VAL A 134 -1.78 -1.06 6.88
C VAL A 134 -2.89 -1.44 5.92
N LEU A 135 -3.45 -2.63 6.10
CA LEU A 135 -4.52 -3.16 5.26
C LEU A 135 -5.77 -3.47 6.07
N ARG A 136 -6.92 -3.28 5.46
CA ARG A 136 -8.20 -3.76 5.98
C ARG A 136 -8.66 -4.97 5.18
N GLY A 137 -8.85 -6.07 5.90
CA GLY A 137 -9.42 -7.29 5.36
C GLY A 137 -10.93 -7.42 5.61
N PRO A 138 -11.53 -8.51 5.19
CA PRO A 138 -10.85 -9.61 4.49
C PRO A 138 -10.46 -9.24 3.06
N ILE A 139 -9.45 -9.92 2.51
CA ILE A 139 -9.12 -9.88 1.08
C ILE A 139 -9.44 -11.26 0.52
N SER A 140 -10.42 -11.34 -0.36
CA SER A 140 -10.89 -12.59 -0.95
C SER A 140 -11.04 -12.41 -2.46
N THR A 141 -10.38 -13.25 -3.23
CA THR A 141 -10.42 -13.21 -4.70
C THR A 141 -11.06 -14.46 -5.27
N SER A 142 -11.57 -14.35 -6.48
CA SER A 142 -12.09 -15.46 -7.27
C SER A 142 -11.82 -15.23 -8.75
N CYS A 143 -12.11 -16.23 -9.60
CA CYS A 143 -12.05 -16.04 -11.05
C CYS A 143 -13.01 -14.94 -11.55
N ALA A 144 -14.12 -14.70 -10.85
CA ALA A 144 -15.10 -13.68 -11.20
C ALA A 144 -14.78 -12.30 -10.59
N ASP A 145 -14.02 -12.26 -9.50
CA ASP A 145 -13.66 -11.03 -8.78
C ASP A 145 -12.18 -11.04 -8.40
N HIS A 146 -11.39 -10.26 -9.11
CA HIS A 146 -9.96 -10.07 -8.86
C HIS A 146 -9.66 -8.85 -7.98
N VAL A 147 -10.66 -8.04 -7.60
CA VAL A 147 -10.47 -6.86 -6.74
C VAL A 147 -10.16 -7.27 -5.30
N GLY A 148 -10.86 -8.26 -4.80
CA GLY A 148 -10.60 -8.92 -3.54
C GLY A 148 -10.96 -8.15 -2.28
N ALA A 149 -10.92 -6.82 -2.30
CA ALA A 149 -11.31 -5.94 -1.19
C ALA A 149 -11.85 -4.63 -1.73
N GLY A 150 -12.92 -4.13 -1.12
CA GLY A 150 -13.59 -2.90 -1.55
C GLY A 150 -13.35 -1.69 -0.62
N ALA A 151 -12.40 -1.77 0.32
CA ALA A 151 -12.17 -0.70 1.28
C ALA A 151 -11.15 0.32 0.76
N ALA A 152 -11.51 1.60 0.84
CA ALA A 152 -10.64 2.73 0.54
C ALA A 152 -10.84 3.82 1.58
N ARG A 153 -9.86 4.70 1.71
CA ARG A 153 -9.91 5.87 2.61
C ARG A 153 -9.48 7.13 1.87
N ILE A 154 -9.80 8.25 2.45
CA ILE A 154 -9.21 9.53 2.07
C ILE A 154 -8.08 9.85 3.05
N HIS A 155 -6.94 10.23 2.54
CA HIS A 155 -5.89 10.87 3.28
C HIS A 155 -5.62 12.28 2.75
N THR A 156 -5.20 13.16 3.65
CA THR A 156 -4.95 14.57 3.37
C THR A 156 -3.50 14.89 3.66
N TRP A 157 -2.85 15.64 2.79
CA TRP A 157 -1.51 16.13 3.03
C TRP A 157 -1.54 17.30 4.03
N ASP A 158 -0.89 17.13 5.19
CA ASP A 158 -0.86 18.17 6.24
C ASP A 158 0.24 19.23 6.02
N GLY A 159 1.02 19.09 4.95
CA GLY A 159 2.19 19.91 4.61
C GLY A 159 3.52 19.21 4.85
N SER A 160 3.51 18.05 5.55
CA SER A 160 4.70 17.27 5.88
C SER A 160 4.50 15.76 5.71
N LYS A 161 3.28 15.26 5.93
CA LYS A 161 2.92 13.84 5.85
C LYS A 161 1.46 13.66 5.47
N TRP A 162 1.12 12.47 5.02
CA TRP A 162 -0.26 12.04 4.82
C TRP A 162 -0.92 11.70 6.17
N VAL A 163 -2.12 12.22 6.39
CA VAL A 163 -2.96 11.91 7.56
C VAL A 163 -4.35 11.46 7.08
N PHE A 164 -4.95 10.48 7.75
CA PHE A 164 -6.30 10.06 7.39
C PHE A 164 -7.33 11.12 7.76
N SER A 165 -8.21 11.41 6.81
CA SER A 165 -9.34 12.33 6.95
C SER A 165 -10.70 11.61 6.83
N SER A 166 -10.71 10.31 6.55
CA SER A 166 -11.89 9.45 6.62
C SER A 166 -11.57 8.10 7.26
N ASP A 167 -12.60 7.40 7.71
CA ASP A 167 -12.54 5.98 8.01
C ASP A 167 -12.55 5.14 6.72
N TRP A 168 -12.42 3.83 6.89
CA TRP A 168 -12.48 2.86 5.80
C TRP A 168 -13.89 2.77 5.19
#